data_ffca9333d9e931d344262ba1da0f4b6b
#
_entry.id   ffca9333d9e931d344262ba1da0f4b6b
#
_cell.length_a   1.000
_cell.length_b   1.000
_cell.length_c   1.000
_cell.angle_alpha   90.00
_cell.angle_beta   90.00
_cell.angle_gamma   90.00
#
_symmetry.space_group_name_H-M   'P 1'
#
loop_
_entity.id
_entity.type
_entity.pdbx_description
1 polymer ?
#
loop_
_entity_poly.entity_id
_entity_poly.type
_entity_poly.pdbx_seq_one_letter_code
_entity_poly.pdbx_strand_id
1 'polypeptide(L)'
;MKRVCMLAISLLAVMTAGAIELPEIIGDNMMLQQNTSARLWGWAEKGHYVTVRTGWDNKSYTAQTDAEGRWEVSVQTPVASFEQYSLTFCEYASAPKKNSKAIDEKTINGVLAGEVWFCSGQSNMEMPLGGFWNCPTEGANEAIAQSGKYRHAIRVATIEKVGADTPQKKVAGKWELSEPKNAARFSACGYFFATTVVDVLNVPVGIINCSWGGSCVEGWMPKDILLTYPDGLTPMDDADYHRKMVMYNGMLAPLAGYTIKGFLWNQGESNVGKEKDYIERFSTMTRHWRKIWNQPESALPIYTVELPPYRYGAADGIWAAQFRAAQHQIAHQLENSGCVCTSDLFYEYEIDQIHGAKKREIGQRLAYLALTRDYGVEGLGADAPEFEYMEMLDATDADKAVIAGTAVEQNPAATGKVARLYFTNSTDGFDRMADIQGFEAQGADGKWHKAIVWSSSAWQNVKRQGCFLMLACPEAGEIKNVRYCYKNFIIGNLHNLRGQPVVPFTTEK
;
A
#
# COMPACT_ATOMS: atom_id res chain seq x y z
N MET A 1 56.12 -29.50 54.12
CA MET A 1 56.15 -28.24 53.38
C MET A 1 55.79 -28.51 51.91
N LYS A 2 54.53 -28.27 51.53
CA LYS A 2 54.05 -28.40 50.14
C LYS A 2 53.97 -26.98 49.54
N ARG A 3 54.80 -26.70 48.53
CA ARG A 3 54.76 -25.45 47.78
C ARG A 3 53.62 -25.51 46.79
N VAL A 4 52.61 -24.61 46.91
CA VAL A 4 51.58 -24.39 45.97
C VAL A 4 52.09 -23.34 44.98
N CYS A 5 52.29 -23.72 43.70
CA CYS A 5 52.55 -22.78 42.61
C CYS A 5 51.19 -22.24 42.14
N MET A 6 50.93 -20.96 42.38
CA MET A 6 49.84 -20.24 41.69
C MET A 6 50.26 -19.91 40.27
N LEU A 7 49.62 -20.54 39.29
CA LEU A 7 49.69 -20.12 37.90
C LEU A 7 48.69 -18.95 37.72
N ALA A 8 49.22 -17.75 37.48
CA ALA A 8 48.43 -16.62 37.04
C ALA A 8 48.12 -16.78 35.56
N ILE A 9 46.87 -17.15 35.23
CA ILE A 9 46.33 -17.13 33.85
C ILE A 9 45.96 -15.68 33.58
N SER A 10 46.80 -14.96 32.84
CA SER A 10 46.43 -13.68 32.22
C SER A 10 45.43 -13.94 31.09
N LEU A 11 44.16 -13.62 31.34
CA LEU A 11 43.14 -13.53 30.28
C LEU A 11 43.53 -12.35 29.39
N LEU A 12 44.13 -12.63 28.23
CA LEU A 12 44.18 -11.67 27.13
C LEU A 12 42.73 -11.52 26.64
N ALA A 13 42.07 -10.43 26.98
CA ALA A 13 40.88 -10.00 26.28
C ALA A 13 41.31 -9.65 24.86
N VAL A 14 41.06 -10.55 23.92
CA VAL A 14 41.11 -10.23 22.50
C VAL A 14 39.99 -9.22 22.28
N MET A 15 40.32 -7.93 22.26
CA MET A 15 39.45 -6.90 21.73
C MET A 15 39.30 -7.24 20.24
N THR A 16 38.19 -7.86 19.87
CA THR A 16 37.75 -7.91 18.47
C THR A 16 37.50 -6.45 18.08
N ALA A 17 38.40 -5.87 17.29
CA ALA A 17 38.14 -4.59 16.63
C ALA A 17 36.80 -4.72 15.94
N GLY A 18 35.84 -3.83 16.27
CA GLY A 18 34.50 -3.87 15.74
C GLY A 18 34.58 -3.69 14.23
N ALA A 19 34.25 -4.73 13.46
CA ALA A 19 34.14 -4.65 12.02
C ALA A 19 32.94 -3.77 11.64
N ILE A 20 32.99 -3.11 10.49
CA ILE A 20 31.84 -2.36 9.92
C ILE A 20 30.63 -3.25 9.88
N GLU A 21 29.57 -2.87 10.56
CA GLU A 21 28.30 -3.57 10.56
C GLU A 21 27.26 -2.75 9.79
N LEU A 22 26.61 -3.37 8.82
CA LEU A 22 25.51 -2.79 8.03
C LEU A 22 24.18 -3.48 8.38
N PRO A 23 23.04 -2.76 8.40
CA PRO A 23 21.76 -3.42 8.45
C PRO A 23 21.56 -4.23 7.16
N GLU A 24 20.83 -5.34 7.20
CA GLU A 24 20.68 -6.23 6.04
C GLU A 24 20.07 -5.55 4.80
N ILE A 25 19.23 -4.52 5.03
CA ILE A 25 18.65 -3.71 3.95
C ILE A 25 19.73 -2.90 3.18
N ILE A 26 20.90 -2.68 3.77
CA ILE A 26 22.08 -2.09 3.12
C ILE A 26 23.04 -3.23 2.81
N GLY A 27 22.81 -3.93 1.72
CA GLY A 27 23.53 -5.15 1.34
C GLY A 27 23.53 -5.39 -0.15
N ASP A 28 24.08 -6.53 -0.57
CA ASP A 28 24.13 -6.91 -1.98
C ASP A 28 22.77 -6.86 -2.65
N ASN A 29 22.76 -6.42 -3.91
CA ASN A 29 21.56 -6.24 -4.75
C ASN A 29 20.58 -5.16 -4.25
N MET A 30 20.97 -4.29 -3.31
CA MET A 30 20.08 -3.24 -2.84
C MET A 30 19.66 -2.28 -3.97
N MET A 31 18.46 -1.69 -3.79
CA MET A 31 17.96 -0.63 -4.66
C MET A 31 18.02 0.70 -3.92
N LEU A 32 18.66 1.70 -4.48
CA LEU A 32 18.64 3.07 -3.99
C LEU A 32 17.63 3.92 -4.78
N GLN A 33 16.90 4.78 -4.09
CA GLN A 33 16.06 5.77 -4.78
C GLN A 33 16.93 6.65 -5.69
N GLN A 34 16.53 6.77 -6.95
CA GLN A 34 17.25 7.53 -7.97
C GLN A 34 17.24 9.04 -7.73
N ASN A 35 18.22 9.74 -8.32
CA ASN A 35 18.28 11.20 -8.49
C ASN A 35 17.96 11.97 -7.19
N THR A 36 18.53 11.51 -6.07
CA THR A 36 18.28 12.08 -4.75
C THR A 36 19.48 11.90 -3.82
N SER A 37 19.37 12.46 -2.63
CA SER A 37 20.31 12.25 -1.53
C SER A 37 19.87 11.03 -0.73
N ALA A 38 20.42 9.85 -1.05
CA ALA A 38 20.06 8.59 -0.41
C ALA A 38 20.84 8.37 0.88
N ARG A 39 20.13 8.03 1.94
CA ARG A 39 20.69 7.81 3.27
C ARG A 39 21.23 6.40 3.42
N LEU A 40 22.47 6.30 3.95
CA LEU A 40 23.15 5.06 4.31
C LEU A 40 23.65 5.16 5.74
N TRP A 41 23.53 4.08 6.52
CA TRP A 41 23.95 4.03 7.92
C TRP A 41 24.45 2.65 8.32
N GLY A 42 25.10 2.61 9.44
CA GLY A 42 25.59 1.36 10.03
C GLY A 42 26.27 1.63 11.36
N TRP A 43 27.07 0.67 11.80
CA TRP A 43 27.82 0.75 13.06
C TRP A 43 29.28 0.40 12.81
N ALA A 44 30.14 0.98 13.60
CA ALA A 44 31.58 0.72 13.67
C ALA A 44 32.10 1.10 15.05
N GLU A 45 33.41 1.03 15.31
CA GLU A 45 33.97 1.40 16.59
C GLU A 45 33.70 2.88 16.93
N LYS A 46 33.33 3.15 18.19
CA LYS A 46 33.01 4.49 18.67
C LYS A 46 34.18 5.47 18.43
N GLY A 47 33.84 6.63 17.88
CA GLY A 47 34.79 7.70 17.57
C GLY A 47 35.60 7.48 16.29
N HIS A 48 35.46 6.33 15.64
CA HIS A 48 36.05 6.05 14.33
C HIS A 48 35.33 6.81 13.21
N TYR A 49 35.90 6.78 12.03
CA TYR A 49 35.35 7.39 10.83
C TYR A 49 35.00 6.30 9.80
N VAL A 50 33.83 6.40 9.20
CA VAL A 50 33.45 5.52 8.09
C VAL A 50 33.32 6.35 6.84
N THR A 51 33.98 5.93 5.77
CA THR A 51 33.87 6.51 4.44
C THR A 51 33.14 5.56 3.52
N VAL A 52 32.10 6.06 2.86
CA VAL A 52 31.36 5.33 1.79
C VAL A 52 31.83 5.87 0.45
N ARG A 53 32.36 5.00 -0.40
CA ARG A 53 32.73 5.32 -1.78
C ARG A 53 31.72 4.73 -2.76
N THR A 54 31.18 5.58 -3.62
CA THR A 54 30.18 5.23 -4.62
C THR A 54 30.82 4.76 -5.93
N GLY A 55 30.31 3.64 -6.49
CA GLY A 55 30.85 3.08 -7.74
C GLY A 55 30.45 3.81 -9.01
N TRP A 56 29.41 4.67 -8.99
CA TRP A 56 28.94 5.38 -10.17
C TRP A 56 29.74 6.67 -10.47
N ASP A 57 30.33 7.33 -9.47
CA ASP A 57 31.08 8.58 -9.65
C ASP A 57 32.38 8.65 -8.84
N ASN A 58 32.72 7.57 -8.12
CA ASN A 58 33.88 7.45 -7.25
C ASN A 58 34.01 8.51 -6.15
N LYS A 59 32.90 9.19 -5.81
CA LYS A 59 32.90 10.12 -4.69
C LYS A 59 32.93 9.38 -3.35
N SER A 60 33.46 10.08 -2.36
CA SER A 60 33.58 9.56 -0.99
C SER A 60 32.83 10.46 -0.02
N TYR A 61 32.06 9.85 0.86
CA TYR A 61 31.26 10.49 1.89
C TYR A 61 31.69 9.95 3.25
N THR A 62 32.09 10.83 4.16
CA THR A 62 32.69 10.42 5.44
C THR A 62 31.86 10.93 6.61
N ALA A 63 31.62 10.07 7.59
CA ALA A 63 31.02 10.42 8.87
C ALA A 63 31.83 9.84 10.02
N GLN A 64 31.80 10.51 11.16
CA GLN A 64 32.30 9.98 12.43
C GLN A 64 31.17 9.22 13.12
N THR A 65 31.52 8.11 13.77
CA THR A 65 30.57 7.37 14.61
C THR A 65 30.23 8.15 15.87
N ASP A 66 28.99 8.05 16.31
CA ASP A 66 28.50 8.64 17.56
C ASP A 66 28.94 7.82 18.83
N ALA A 67 28.35 8.18 19.96
CA ALA A 67 28.63 7.53 21.25
C ALA A 67 28.18 6.05 21.28
N GLU A 68 27.23 5.68 20.46
CA GLU A 68 26.69 4.34 20.29
C GLU A 68 27.35 3.56 19.14
N GLY A 69 28.38 4.14 18.50
CA GLY A 69 29.09 3.56 17.35
C GLY A 69 28.30 3.67 16.03
N ARG A 70 27.19 4.44 15.95
CA ARG A 70 26.39 4.61 14.75
C ARG A 70 27.00 5.71 13.86
N TRP A 71 27.04 5.46 12.58
CA TRP A 71 27.39 6.44 11.54
C TRP A 71 26.28 6.57 10.53
N GLU A 72 26.25 7.70 9.83
CA GLU A 72 25.27 7.98 8.79
C GLU A 72 25.85 8.95 7.76
N VAL A 73 25.63 8.67 6.48
CA VAL A 73 25.96 9.55 5.36
C VAL A 73 24.78 9.63 4.38
N SER A 74 24.74 10.71 3.61
CA SER A 74 23.83 10.84 2.48
C SER A 74 24.63 10.89 1.19
N VAL A 75 24.38 9.94 0.27
CA VAL A 75 25.08 9.84 -1.02
C VAL A 75 24.17 10.34 -2.14
N GLN A 76 24.73 11.09 -3.10
CA GLN A 76 23.98 11.51 -4.29
C GLN A 76 23.85 10.33 -5.25
N THR A 77 22.62 9.88 -5.52
CA THR A 77 22.35 8.78 -6.43
C THR A 77 22.20 9.26 -7.87
N PRO A 78 22.62 8.45 -8.86
CA PRO A 78 22.43 8.78 -10.27
C PRO A 78 20.96 8.66 -10.69
N VAL A 79 20.65 9.10 -11.89
CA VAL A 79 19.40 8.79 -12.58
C VAL A 79 19.28 7.28 -12.75
N ALA A 80 18.05 6.75 -12.69
CA ALA A 80 17.77 5.32 -12.82
C ALA A 80 18.38 4.72 -14.10
N SER A 81 19.01 3.58 -13.90
CA SER A 81 19.56 2.76 -15.00
C SER A 81 19.66 1.30 -14.56
N PHE A 82 19.79 0.39 -15.54
CA PHE A 82 20.02 -1.03 -15.27
C PHE A 82 21.49 -1.36 -15.03
N GLU A 83 22.36 -0.37 -14.99
CA GLU A 83 23.77 -0.52 -14.64
C GLU A 83 23.92 -0.85 -13.15
N GLN A 84 24.69 -1.88 -12.86
CA GLN A 84 24.94 -2.33 -11.48
C GLN A 84 26.22 -1.69 -10.94
N TYR A 85 26.11 -1.14 -9.75
CA TYR A 85 27.20 -0.46 -9.05
C TYR A 85 27.65 -1.24 -7.82
N SER A 86 28.78 -0.80 -7.25
CA SER A 86 29.23 -1.22 -5.94
C SER A 86 29.29 -0.03 -4.98
N LEU A 87 29.18 -0.30 -3.68
CA LEU A 87 29.46 0.64 -2.60
C LEU A 87 30.57 0.04 -1.73
N THR A 88 31.63 0.81 -1.48
CA THR A 88 32.72 0.39 -0.60
C THR A 88 32.71 1.22 0.67
N PHE A 89 32.66 0.54 1.81
CA PHE A 89 32.66 1.09 3.16
C PHE A 89 34.02 0.86 3.76
N CYS A 90 34.72 1.93 4.22
CA CYS A 90 36.06 1.85 4.82
C CYS A 90 36.03 2.49 6.19
N GLU A 91 36.53 1.79 7.20
CA GLU A 91 36.68 2.29 8.58
C GLU A 91 38.08 2.81 8.84
N TYR A 92 38.19 3.91 9.58
CA TYR A 92 39.46 4.56 9.98
C TYR A 92 39.41 4.98 11.42
N ALA A 93 40.50 4.77 12.16
CA ALA A 93 40.65 5.20 13.59
C ALA A 93 40.67 6.74 13.75
N SER A 94 40.98 7.48 12.70
CA SER A 94 41.04 8.95 12.70
C SER A 94 40.57 9.47 11.35
N ALA A 95 40.26 10.77 11.28
CA ALA A 95 39.77 11.40 10.03
C ALA A 95 40.73 11.06 8.86
N PRO A 96 40.18 10.40 7.80
CA PRO A 96 41.03 9.88 6.72
C PRO A 96 41.65 11.00 5.90
N LYS A 97 42.95 10.83 5.54
CA LYS A 97 43.72 11.66 4.62
C LYS A 97 44.02 10.87 3.37
N LYS A 98 44.59 11.52 2.33
CA LYS A 98 44.84 10.94 0.99
C LYS A 98 45.45 9.52 0.97
N ASN A 99 46.29 9.18 1.97
CA ASN A 99 46.98 7.88 2.04
C ASN A 99 46.68 7.12 3.35
N SER A 100 45.53 7.43 3.98
CA SER A 100 45.10 6.68 5.17
C SER A 100 44.81 5.24 4.81
N LYS A 101 45.29 4.31 5.65
CA LYS A 101 44.95 2.88 5.51
C LYS A 101 43.70 2.60 6.31
N ALA A 102 42.71 1.99 5.67
CA ALA A 102 41.51 1.51 6.34
C ALA A 102 41.87 0.39 7.34
N ILE A 103 41.15 0.36 8.46
CA ILE A 103 41.23 -0.70 9.49
C ILE A 103 40.38 -1.89 9.00
N ASP A 104 39.22 -1.58 8.45
CA ASP A 104 38.27 -2.56 7.88
C ASP A 104 37.69 -2.01 6.61
N GLU A 105 37.33 -2.93 5.67
CA GLU A 105 36.73 -2.61 4.40
C GLU A 105 35.67 -3.64 4.04
N LYS A 106 34.47 -3.14 3.66
CA LYS A 106 33.36 -3.96 3.19
C LYS A 106 32.82 -3.41 1.89
N THR A 107 32.65 -4.27 0.88
CA THR A 107 32.04 -3.90 -0.40
C THR A 107 30.74 -4.65 -0.60
N ILE A 108 29.69 -3.93 -1.00
CA ILE A 108 28.44 -4.49 -1.46
C ILE A 108 28.32 -4.30 -2.97
N ASN A 109 27.71 -5.27 -3.66
CA ASN A 109 27.66 -5.35 -5.09
C ASN A 109 26.21 -5.46 -5.62
N GLY A 110 26.05 -5.25 -6.92
CA GLY A 110 24.73 -5.38 -7.57
C GLY A 110 23.76 -4.25 -7.22
N VAL A 111 24.26 -3.12 -6.71
CA VAL A 111 23.47 -1.95 -6.34
C VAL A 111 22.86 -1.32 -7.58
N LEU A 112 21.55 -1.04 -7.56
CA LEU A 112 20.84 -0.32 -8.64
C LEU A 112 20.33 1.03 -8.12
N ALA A 113 20.27 2.01 -9.01
CA ALA A 113 19.50 3.23 -8.81
C ALA A 113 18.16 3.10 -9.56
N GLY A 114 17.04 3.29 -8.89
CA GLY A 114 15.70 3.11 -9.43
C GLY A 114 14.63 3.71 -8.52
N GLU A 115 13.41 3.25 -8.65
CA GLU A 115 12.29 3.67 -7.82
C GLU A 115 12.11 2.72 -6.63
N VAL A 116 12.10 3.24 -5.41
CA VAL A 116 11.95 2.42 -4.20
C VAL A 116 10.61 2.70 -3.54
N TRP A 117 9.79 1.65 -3.40
CA TRP A 117 8.48 1.74 -2.76
C TRP A 117 8.40 0.85 -1.52
N PHE A 118 7.78 1.39 -0.46
CA PHE A 118 7.61 0.71 0.81
C PHE A 118 6.19 0.18 0.93
N CYS A 119 6.04 -1.14 0.85
CA CYS A 119 4.77 -1.85 1.00
C CYS A 119 4.56 -2.24 2.45
N SER A 120 3.42 -1.88 3.05
CA SER A 120 3.10 -2.25 4.43
C SER A 120 1.60 -2.51 4.61
N GLY A 121 1.22 -3.02 5.77
CA GLY A 121 -0.15 -3.38 6.10
C GLY A 121 -0.26 -4.79 6.66
N GLN A 122 -1.37 -5.48 6.33
CA GLN A 122 -1.64 -6.81 6.85
C GLN A 122 -1.64 -7.91 5.76
N SER A 123 -2.36 -8.99 5.98
CA SER A 123 -2.29 -10.21 5.15
C SER A 123 -2.56 -9.97 3.65
N ASN A 124 -3.40 -9.02 3.28
CA ASN A 124 -3.65 -8.71 1.87
C ASN A 124 -2.48 -7.98 1.18
N MET A 125 -1.59 -7.30 1.93
CA MET A 125 -0.30 -6.85 1.42
C MET A 125 0.76 -7.94 1.48
N GLU A 126 0.75 -8.75 2.56
CA GLU A 126 1.70 -9.83 2.78
C GLU A 126 1.56 -10.96 1.76
N MET A 127 0.33 -11.26 1.31
CA MET A 127 0.01 -12.42 0.48
C MET A 127 0.97 -12.57 -0.69
N PRO A 128 1.72 -13.70 -0.72
CA PRO A 128 2.74 -13.90 -1.74
C PRO A 128 2.15 -14.27 -3.10
N LEU A 129 2.96 -14.13 -4.15
CA LEU A 129 2.58 -14.60 -5.50
C LEU A 129 2.16 -16.06 -5.51
N GLY A 130 2.81 -16.91 -4.71
CA GLY A 130 2.43 -18.32 -4.58
C GLY A 130 1.10 -18.57 -3.84
N GLY A 131 0.49 -17.52 -3.31
CA GLY A 131 -0.74 -17.60 -2.51
C GLY A 131 -0.47 -18.02 -1.06
N PHE A 132 -1.52 -17.94 -0.23
CA PHE A 132 -1.56 -18.58 1.08
C PHE A 132 -2.19 -19.98 0.97
N TRP A 133 -2.11 -20.76 2.02
CA TRP A 133 -2.79 -22.05 2.08
C TRP A 133 -4.30 -21.89 1.86
N ASN A 134 -4.85 -22.60 0.88
CA ASN A 134 -6.24 -22.47 0.39
C ASN A 134 -6.65 -21.09 -0.15
N CYS A 135 -5.69 -20.19 -0.39
CA CYS A 135 -5.95 -18.86 -0.93
C CYS A 135 -5.03 -18.64 -2.15
N PRO A 136 -5.44 -18.99 -3.36
CA PRO A 136 -4.61 -18.84 -4.54
C PRO A 136 -4.48 -17.37 -4.95
N THR A 137 -3.33 -16.99 -5.52
CA THR A 137 -3.19 -15.77 -6.32
C THR A 137 -3.48 -16.12 -7.78
N GLU A 138 -4.41 -15.41 -8.41
CA GLU A 138 -4.74 -15.62 -9.81
C GLU A 138 -3.55 -15.30 -10.73
N GLY A 139 -3.27 -16.18 -11.70
CA GLY A 139 -2.12 -16.03 -12.58
C GLY A 139 -0.76 -16.22 -11.90
N ALA A 140 -0.70 -16.79 -10.68
CA ALA A 140 0.54 -17.00 -9.93
C ALA A 140 1.62 -17.72 -10.72
N ASN A 141 1.31 -18.87 -11.30
CA ASN A 141 2.28 -19.66 -12.07
C ASN A 141 2.86 -18.90 -13.26
N GLU A 142 2.03 -18.15 -13.97
CA GLU A 142 2.49 -17.31 -15.07
C GLU A 142 3.45 -16.22 -14.57
N ALA A 143 3.08 -15.48 -13.54
CA ALA A 143 3.89 -14.42 -12.97
C ALA A 143 5.23 -14.94 -12.44
N ILE A 144 5.21 -16.09 -11.74
CA ILE A 144 6.43 -16.74 -11.23
C ILE A 144 7.32 -17.19 -12.38
N ALA A 145 6.77 -17.89 -13.38
CA ALA A 145 7.54 -18.37 -14.54
C ALA A 145 8.18 -17.21 -15.33
N GLN A 146 7.45 -16.10 -15.46
CA GLN A 146 7.91 -14.91 -16.18
C GLN A 146 8.83 -14.00 -15.36
N SER A 147 8.97 -14.21 -14.04
CA SER A 147 9.72 -13.32 -13.15
C SER A 147 11.18 -13.11 -13.57
N GLY A 148 11.77 -14.10 -14.24
CA GLY A 148 13.14 -14.00 -14.78
C GLY A 148 13.33 -12.85 -15.79
N LYS A 149 12.26 -12.39 -16.46
CA LYS A 149 12.30 -11.22 -17.35
C LYS A 149 12.72 -9.95 -16.61
N TYR A 150 12.35 -9.87 -15.33
CA TYR A 150 12.60 -8.72 -14.47
C TYR A 150 13.84 -8.87 -13.57
N ARG A 151 14.67 -9.92 -13.80
CA ARG A 151 15.85 -10.22 -12.97
C ARG A 151 16.79 -9.03 -12.80
N HIS A 152 16.94 -8.20 -13.81
CA HIS A 152 17.81 -7.02 -13.81
C HIS A 152 17.08 -5.72 -13.47
N ALA A 153 15.77 -5.78 -13.28
CA ALA A 153 14.91 -4.61 -13.07
C ALA A 153 14.28 -4.57 -11.66
N ILE A 154 13.81 -5.72 -11.14
CA ILE A 154 13.08 -5.75 -9.87
C ILE A 154 13.93 -6.36 -8.76
N ARG A 155 13.91 -5.70 -7.61
CA ARG A 155 14.49 -6.16 -6.34
C ARG A 155 13.40 -6.12 -5.27
N VAL A 156 13.30 -7.15 -4.45
CA VAL A 156 12.36 -7.19 -3.34
C VAL A 156 13.10 -7.53 -2.05
N ALA A 157 12.90 -6.72 -1.02
CA ALA A 157 13.33 -7.02 0.33
C ALA A 157 12.09 -7.33 1.17
N THR A 158 11.92 -8.58 1.56
CA THR A 158 10.86 -8.98 2.50
C THR A 158 11.42 -8.95 3.92
N ILE A 159 10.82 -8.13 4.76
CA ILE A 159 11.25 -7.89 6.13
C ILE A 159 10.71 -9.01 7.04
N GLU A 160 11.57 -9.55 7.89
CA GLU A 160 11.20 -10.55 8.87
C GLU A 160 10.21 -9.98 9.89
N LYS A 161 9.21 -10.78 10.27
CA LYS A 161 8.22 -10.40 11.28
C LYS A 161 8.82 -10.47 12.68
N VAL A 162 9.02 -9.33 13.27
CA VAL A 162 9.56 -9.18 14.62
C VAL A 162 8.74 -8.18 15.41
N GLY A 163 8.06 -8.66 16.44
CA GLY A 163 7.39 -7.79 17.43
C GLY A 163 8.36 -7.39 18.54
N ALA A 164 8.38 -6.09 18.88
CA ALA A 164 9.23 -5.60 19.97
C ALA A 164 8.53 -4.53 20.83
N ASP A 165 8.84 -4.52 22.14
CA ASP A 165 8.28 -3.52 23.06
C ASP A 165 9.03 -2.19 23.03
N THR A 166 10.21 -2.16 22.40
CA THR A 166 11.04 -0.96 22.20
C THR A 166 11.59 -0.91 20.78
N PRO A 167 11.85 0.28 20.23
CA PRO A 167 12.42 0.42 18.90
C PRO A 167 13.72 -0.34 18.74
N GLN A 168 13.78 -1.22 17.75
CA GLN A 168 14.96 -2.01 17.43
C GLN A 168 15.89 -1.23 16.51
N LYS A 169 17.18 -1.55 16.56
CA LYS A 169 18.21 -0.95 15.69
C LYS A 169 18.30 -1.65 14.33
N LYS A 170 17.92 -2.93 14.27
CA LYS A 170 18.08 -3.81 13.11
C LYS A 170 16.88 -4.72 12.96
N VAL A 171 16.61 -5.11 11.73
CA VAL A 171 15.67 -6.16 11.37
C VAL A 171 16.23 -6.92 10.17
N ALA A 172 15.95 -8.21 10.08
CA ALA A 172 16.35 -9.02 8.93
C ALA A 172 15.47 -8.71 7.70
N GLY A 173 16.10 -8.71 6.53
CA GLY A 173 15.43 -8.40 5.27
C GLY A 173 16.42 -7.98 4.19
N LYS A 174 16.88 -8.96 3.42
CA LYS A 174 17.83 -8.74 2.31
C LYS A 174 17.13 -8.61 0.96
N TRP A 175 17.78 -7.93 0.04
CA TRP A 175 17.30 -7.79 -1.33
C TRP A 175 17.47 -9.07 -2.13
N GLU A 176 16.39 -9.54 -2.72
CA GLU A 176 16.32 -10.69 -3.59
C GLU A 176 16.01 -10.30 -5.03
N LEU A 177 16.60 -11.03 -5.97
CA LEU A 177 16.37 -10.84 -7.40
C LEU A 177 15.01 -11.39 -7.81
N SER A 178 14.37 -10.74 -8.78
CA SER A 178 13.18 -11.28 -9.44
C SER A 178 13.57 -12.49 -10.29
N GLU A 179 13.34 -13.67 -9.77
CA GLU A 179 13.55 -14.96 -10.46
C GLU A 179 12.61 -16.01 -9.84
N PRO A 180 12.24 -17.08 -10.55
CA PRO A 180 11.19 -18.01 -10.13
C PRO A 180 11.32 -18.55 -8.71
N LYS A 181 12.56 -18.88 -8.28
CA LYS A 181 12.80 -19.41 -6.92
C LYS A 181 12.47 -18.42 -5.79
N ASN A 182 12.56 -17.12 -6.06
CA ASN A 182 12.33 -16.06 -5.09
C ASN A 182 10.91 -15.48 -5.23
N ALA A 183 10.47 -15.24 -6.47
CA ALA A 183 9.25 -14.52 -6.79
C ALA A 183 7.99 -15.13 -6.16
N ALA A 184 7.94 -16.46 -6.01
CA ALA A 184 6.83 -17.13 -5.35
C ALA A 184 6.54 -16.61 -3.93
N ARG A 185 7.57 -16.04 -3.25
CA ARG A 185 7.45 -15.50 -1.87
C ARG A 185 7.23 -13.99 -1.81
N PHE A 186 7.34 -13.28 -2.93
CA PHE A 186 7.17 -11.83 -2.95
C PHE A 186 5.70 -11.44 -2.78
N SER A 187 5.42 -10.35 -2.07
CA SER A 187 4.08 -9.75 -2.01
C SER A 187 3.50 -9.65 -3.42
N ALA A 188 2.33 -10.25 -3.64
CA ALA A 188 1.69 -10.23 -4.96
C ALA A 188 1.31 -8.79 -5.36
N CYS A 189 0.72 -8.02 -4.45
CA CYS A 189 0.37 -6.61 -4.71
C CYS A 189 1.61 -5.78 -5.04
N GLY A 190 2.67 -5.88 -4.22
CA GLY A 190 3.92 -5.16 -4.43
C GLY A 190 4.64 -5.58 -5.71
N TYR A 191 4.61 -6.87 -6.05
CA TYR A 191 5.25 -7.38 -7.27
C TYR A 191 4.52 -6.92 -8.54
N PHE A 192 3.19 -7.00 -8.59
CA PHE A 192 2.43 -6.53 -9.75
C PHE A 192 2.47 -5.00 -9.90
N PHE A 193 2.55 -4.26 -8.79
CA PHE A 193 2.89 -2.85 -8.83
C PHE A 193 4.25 -2.62 -9.50
N ALA A 194 5.30 -3.32 -9.05
CA ALA A 194 6.65 -3.16 -9.58
C ALA A 194 6.76 -3.52 -11.06
N THR A 195 6.15 -4.63 -11.50
CA THR A 195 6.16 -5.01 -12.92
C THR A 195 5.50 -3.95 -13.80
N THR A 196 4.36 -3.39 -13.35
CA THR A 196 3.64 -2.34 -14.09
C THR A 196 4.49 -1.06 -14.19
N VAL A 197 5.14 -0.64 -13.11
CA VAL A 197 6.01 0.55 -13.12
C VAL A 197 7.23 0.33 -14.02
N VAL A 198 7.87 -0.84 -13.94
CA VAL A 198 9.00 -1.19 -14.84
C VAL A 198 8.59 -1.15 -16.30
N ASP A 199 7.46 -1.76 -16.64
CA ASP A 199 6.99 -1.87 -18.03
C ASP A 199 6.64 -0.51 -18.64
N VAL A 200 6.13 0.43 -17.83
CA VAL A 200 5.73 1.76 -18.29
C VAL A 200 6.91 2.74 -18.31
N LEU A 201 7.71 2.78 -17.24
CA LEU A 201 8.78 3.77 -17.10
C LEU A 201 10.13 3.30 -17.63
N ASN A 202 10.31 2.00 -17.82
CA ASN A 202 11.59 1.37 -18.18
C ASN A 202 12.73 1.76 -17.22
N VAL A 203 12.46 1.67 -15.91
CA VAL A 203 13.42 1.92 -14.83
C VAL A 203 13.41 0.78 -13.81
N PRO A 204 14.52 0.53 -13.10
CA PRO A 204 14.52 -0.44 -12.00
C PRO A 204 13.57 -0.05 -10.88
N VAL A 205 12.94 -1.05 -10.24
CA VAL A 205 12.02 -0.88 -9.11
C VAL A 205 12.41 -1.78 -7.94
N GLY A 206 12.53 -1.18 -6.77
CA GLY A 206 12.74 -1.86 -5.50
C GLY A 206 11.49 -1.84 -4.63
N ILE A 207 11.10 -3.00 -4.09
CA ILE A 207 10.01 -3.14 -3.14
C ILE A 207 10.58 -3.54 -1.78
N ILE A 208 10.27 -2.77 -0.75
CA ILE A 208 10.48 -3.16 0.64
C ILE A 208 9.13 -3.61 1.17
N ASN A 209 8.94 -4.92 1.36
CA ASN A 209 7.71 -5.48 1.93
C ASN A 209 7.85 -5.66 3.43
N CYS A 210 7.21 -4.76 4.19
CA CYS A 210 7.18 -4.74 5.66
C CYS A 210 5.72 -4.85 6.11
N SER A 211 5.17 -6.07 6.09
CA SER A 211 3.76 -6.34 6.37
C SER A 211 3.61 -7.50 7.37
N TRP A 212 2.49 -7.53 8.11
CA TRP A 212 2.19 -8.58 9.07
C TRP A 212 0.69 -8.89 9.08
N GLY A 213 0.32 -10.11 8.67
CA GLY A 213 -1.06 -10.58 8.61
C GLY A 213 -1.77 -10.46 9.96
N GLY A 214 -3.04 -10.01 9.92
CA GLY A 214 -3.85 -9.79 11.12
C GLY A 214 -3.56 -8.47 11.86
N SER A 215 -2.54 -7.71 11.50
CA SER A 215 -2.20 -6.48 12.23
C SER A 215 -3.26 -5.39 12.11
N CYS A 216 -3.46 -4.65 13.19
CA CYS A 216 -4.24 -3.41 13.22
C CYS A 216 -3.34 -2.19 12.99
N VAL A 217 -3.92 -1.04 12.62
CA VAL A 217 -3.15 0.20 12.37
C VAL A 217 -2.31 0.62 13.56
N GLU A 218 -2.79 0.37 14.77
CA GLU A 218 -2.13 0.69 16.03
C GLU A 218 -0.81 -0.07 16.25
N GLY A 219 -0.66 -1.24 15.64
CA GLY A 219 0.60 -2.01 15.67
C GLY A 219 1.76 -1.30 14.99
N TRP A 220 1.45 -0.36 14.07
CA TRP A 220 2.39 0.39 13.25
C TRP A 220 2.63 1.83 13.73
N MET A 221 2.16 2.16 14.93
CA MET A 221 2.29 3.47 15.56
C MET A 221 3.22 3.44 16.77
N PRO A 222 3.97 4.51 17.07
CA PRO A 222 4.84 4.56 18.23
C PRO A 222 4.06 4.76 19.53
N LYS A 223 4.69 4.39 20.64
CA LYS A 223 4.10 4.41 21.98
C LYS A 223 3.58 5.78 22.41
N ASP A 224 4.34 6.83 22.17
CA ASP A 224 4.00 8.20 22.56
C ASP A 224 2.70 8.71 21.92
N ILE A 225 2.50 8.38 20.64
CA ILE A 225 1.26 8.70 19.93
C ILE A 225 0.11 7.85 20.47
N LEU A 226 0.31 6.54 20.65
CA LEU A 226 -0.75 5.66 21.14
C LEU A 226 -1.26 6.06 22.52
N LEU A 227 -0.38 6.56 23.41
CA LEU A 227 -0.76 7.05 24.73
C LEU A 227 -1.62 8.33 24.72
N THR A 228 -1.76 9.00 23.58
CA THR A 228 -2.69 10.12 23.44
C THR A 228 -4.15 9.69 23.25
N TYR A 229 -4.39 8.41 22.91
CA TYR A 229 -5.73 7.85 22.73
C TYR A 229 -6.27 7.23 24.03
N PRO A 230 -7.59 7.25 24.23
CA PRO A 230 -8.21 6.72 25.48
C PRO A 230 -7.89 5.25 25.77
N ASP A 231 -7.75 4.43 24.72
CA ASP A 231 -7.44 3.00 24.82
C ASP A 231 -5.92 2.72 24.94
N GLY A 232 -5.07 3.75 24.80
CA GLY A 232 -3.64 3.69 25.03
C GLY A 232 -2.97 2.47 24.40
N LEU A 233 -2.29 1.67 25.22
CA LEU A 233 -1.60 0.45 24.79
C LEU A 233 -2.43 -0.83 24.98
N THR A 234 -3.69 -0.73 25.39
CA THR A 234 -4.57 -1.91 25.56
C THR A 234 -4.72 -2.64 24.22
N PRO A 235 -4.30 -3.90 24.09
CA PRO A 235 -4.46 -4.67 22.87
C PRO A 235 -5.94 -5.02 22.62
N MET A 236 -6.26 -5.44 21.40
CA MET A 236 -7.62 -5.90 21.07
C MET A 236 -7.93 -7.24 21.71
N ASP A 237 -6.94 -8.14 21.76
CA ASP A 237 -6.96 -9.45 22.36
C ASP A 237 -5.52 -9.94 22.63
N ASP A 238 -5.33 -11.22 22.96
CA ASP A 238 -4.03 -11.79 23.29
C ASP A 238 -3.16 -12.19 22.08
N ALA A 239 -3.63 -11.96 20.85
CA ALA A 239 -2.86 -12.30 19.65
C ALA A 239 -1.68 -11.33 19.45
N ASP A 240 -0.48 -11.87 19.17
CA ASP A 240 0.72 -11.06 18.99
C ASP A 240 0.58 -9.99 17.91
N TYR A 241 -0.13 -10.29 16.82
CA TYR A 241 -0.36 -9.35 15.73
C TYR A 241 -1.39 -8.24 16.06
N HIS A 242 -2.11 -8.35 17.19
CA HIS A 242 -3.00 -7.31 17.72
C HIS A 242 -2.34 -6.44 18.80
N ARG A 243 -1.08 -6.75 19.17
CA ARG A 243 -0.33 -5.92 20.10
C ARG A 243 0.01 -4.58 19.45
N LYS A 244 -0.29 -3.51 20.16
CA LYS A 244 0.00 -2.14 19.70
C LYS A 244 1.51 -1.87 19.69
N MET A 245 1.98 -1.02 18.79
CA MET A 245 3.36 -0.56 18.59
C MET A 245 4.41 -1.61 18.21
N VAL A 246 4.13 -2.90 18.32
CA VAL A 246 5.21 -3.91 18.23
C VAL A 246 5.79 -4.04 16.82
N MET A 247 4.98 -3.87 15.77
CA MET A 247 5.47 -3.82 14.38
C MET A 247 6.25 -2.54 14.11
N TYR A 248 5.77 -1.41 14.64
CA TYR A 248 6.52 -0.16 14.59
C TYR A 248 7.91 -0.33 15.18
N ASN A 249 8.01 -0.88 16.39
CA ASN A 249 9.27 -1.02 17.08
C ASN A 249 10.20 -2.07 16.44
N GLY A 250 9.66 -3.24 16.08
CA GLY A 250 10.44 -4.37 15.60
C GLY A 250 10.80 -4.32 14.13
N MET A 251 9.93 -3.76 13.30
CA MET A 251 10.04 -3.84 11.84
C MET A 251 10.22 -2.48 11.18
N LEU A 252 9.42 -1.48 11.53
CA LEU A 252 9.43 -0.18 10.86
C LEU A 252 10.58 0.72 11.32
N ALA A 253 10.76 0.88 12.63
CA ALA A 253 11.77 1.76 13.21
C ALA A 253 13.20 1.47 12.71
N PRO A 254 13.63 0.20 12.56
CA PRO A 254 14.94 -0.12 12.01
C PRO A 254 15.15 0.31 10.56
N LEU A 255 14.06 0.52 9.80
CA LEU A 255 14.08 0.89 8.38
C LEU A 255 13.84 2.37 8.15
N ALA A 256 13.41 3.10 9.20
CA ALA A 256 13.06 4.51 9.11
C ALA A 256 14.19 5.33 8.51
N GLY A 257 13.87 6.10 7.48
CA GLY A 257 14.84 6.92 6.75
C GLY A 257 15.57 6.22 5.60
N TYR A 258 15.30 4.94 5.30
CA TYR A 258 15.70 4.38 4.01
C TYR A 258 14.99 5.17 2.90
N THR A 259 15.77 5.78 1.99
CA THR A 259 15.19 6.73 1.03
C THR A 259 14.29 6.02 0.04
N ILE A 260 13.01 6.43 0.00
CA ILE A 260 11.95 5.82 -0.80
C ILE A 260 11.23 6.87 -1.64
N LYS A 261 10.46 6.42 -2.63
CA LYS A 261 9.53 7.24 -3.41
C LYS A 261 8.21 7.45 -2.69
N GLY A 262 7.68 6.40 -2.06
CA GLY A 262 6.40 6.46 -1.38
C GLY A 262 6.00 5.16 -0.69
N PHE A 263 4.80 5.16 -0.12
CA PHE A 263 4.22 4.03 0.61
C PHE A 263 3.04 3.42 -0.14
N LEU A 264 2.93 2.08 -0.08
CA LEU A 264 1.76 1.32 -0.46
C LEU A 264 1.20 0.65 0.78
N TRP A 265 -0.09 0.84 1.05
CA TRP A 265 -0.73 0.34 2.27
C TRP A 265 -1.97 -0.50 1.95
N ASN A 266 -2.00 -1.73 2.45
CA ASN A 266 -3.17 -2.61 2.32
C ASN A 266 -3.49 -3.22 3.69
N GLN A 267 -4.44 -2.59 4.40
CA GLN A 267 -4.84 -2.96 5.76
C GLN A 267 -6.20 -2.33 6.09
N GLY A 268 -6.90 -2.91 7.02
CA GLY A 268 -8.15 -2.38 7.57
C GLY A 268 -9.02 -3.46 8.17
N GLU A 269 -8.85 -4.72 7.77
CA GLU A 269 -9.69 -5.85 8.15
C GLU A 269 -9.76 -6.04 9.67
N SER A 270 -8.64 -5.84 10.36
CA SER A 270 -8.58 -5.92 11.84
C SER A 270 -9.12 -4.68 12.55
N ASN A 271 -9.50 -3.64 11.81
CA ASN A 271 -10.08 -2.42 12.37
C ASN A 271 -11.56 -2.21 11.98
N VAL A 272 -12.20 -3.16 11.28
CA VAL A 272 -13.63 -3.10 10.91
C VAL A 272 -14.51 -2.87 12.13
N GLY A 273 -15.45 -1.92 12.01
CA GLY A 273 -16.30 -1.47 13.12
C GLY A 273 -15.68 -0.38 14.01
N LYS A 274 -14.48 0.12 13.63
CA LYS A 274 -13.77 1.23 14.30
C LYS A 274 -13.37 2.32 13.29
N GLU A 275 -14.18 2.54 12.28
CA GLU A 275 -13.88 3.43 11.14
C GLU A 275 -13.56 4.87 11.58
N LYS A 276 -14.25 5.41 12.58
CA LYS A 276 -13.99 6.78 13.10
C LYS A 276 -12.60 6.88 13.72
N ASP A 277 -12.22 5.91 14.55
CA ASP A 277 -10.88 5.85 15.16
C ASP A 277 -9.82 5.63 14.07
N TYR A 278 -10.13 4.80 13.07
CA TYR A 278 -9.21 4.50 11.98
C TYR A 278 -8.84 5.74 11.15
N ILE A 279 -9.81 6.60 10.84
CA ILE A 279 -9.56 7.85 10.10
C ILE A 279 -8.48 8.69 10.80
N GLU A 280 -8.62 8.88 12.10
CA GLU A 280 -7.68 9.67 12.89
C GLU A 280 -6.32 8.97 13.01
N ARG A 281 -6.32 7.69 13.40
CA ARG A 281 -5.09 6.91 13.68
C ARG A 281 -4.26 6.71 12.43
N PHE A 282 -4.90 6.34 11.31
CA PHE A 282 -4.19 6.18 10.04
C PHE A 282 -3.58 7.51 9.55
N SER A 283 -4.33 8.60 9.65
CA SER A 283 -3.84 9.92 9.28
C SER A 283 -2.65 10.35 10.15
N THR A 284 -2.73 10.11 11.47
CA THR A 284 -1.65 10.42 12.41
C THR A 284 -0.44 9.52 12.18
N MET A 285 -0.65 8.22 11.95
CA MET A 285 0.41 7.27 11.58
C MET A 285 1.16 7.74 10.33
N THR A 286 0.43 8.11 9.28
CA THR A 286 1.03 8.55 8.01
C THR A 286 1.87 9.82 8.19
N ARG A 287 1.37 10.83 8.90
CA ARG A 287 2.14 12.04 9.20
C ARG A 287 3.41 11.71 9.99
N HIS A 288 3.29 10.81 10.97
CA HIS A 288 4.44 10.36 11.76
C HIS A 288 5.46 9.61 10.89
N TRP A 289 5.03 8.71 10.02
CA TRP A 289 5.93 8.00 9.09
C TRP A 289 6.68 8.99 8.20
N ARG A 290 6.01 9.92 7.57
CA ARG A 290 6.65 10.97 6.75
C ARG A 290 7.71 11.73 7.55
N LYS A 291 7.41 12.09 8.80
CA LYS A 291 8.34 12.78 9.71
C LYS A 291 9.60 11.95 10.01
N ILE A 292 9.47 10.66 10.33
CA ILE A 292 10.64 9.81 10.63
C ILE A 292 11.45 9.45 9.38
N TRP A 293 10.88 9.63 8.19
CA TRP A 293 11.61 9.61 6.92
C TRP A 293 12.29 10.94 6.58
N ASN A 294 12.29 11.91 7.51
CA ASN A 294 12.85 13.25 7.33
C ASN A 294 12.28 14.00 6.11
N GLN A 295 10.99 13.80 5.84
CA GLN A 295 10.29 14.45 4.76
C GLN A 295 9.17 15.34 5.29
N PRO A 296 8.78 16.41 4.57
CA PRO A 296 7.57 17.17 4.86
C PRO A 296 6.34 16.24 4.93
N GLU A 297 5.34 16.62 5.71
CA GLU A 297 4.12 15.82 5.92
C GLU A 297 3.37 15.48 4.61
N SER A 298 3.58 16.28 3.55
CA SER A 298 2.97 16.11 2.24
C SER A 298 3.89 15.49 1.18
N ALA A 299 5.18 15.23 1.47
CA ALA A 299 6.15 14.93 0.42
C ALA A 299 6.10 13.50 -0.11
N LEU A 300 5.90 12.49 0.77
CA LEU A 300 5.86 11.10 0.36
C LEU A 300 4.42 10.67 0.10
N PRO A 301 4.09 10.21 -1.12
CA PRO A 301 2.77 9.66 -1.39
C PRO A 301 2.51 8.41 -0.55
N ILE A 302 1.24 8.22 -0.19
CA ILE A 302 0.73 6.98 0.38
C ILE A 302 -0.52 6.54 -0.38
N TYR A 303 -0.44 5.39 -1.04
CA TYR A 303 -1.56 4.82 -1.78
C TYR A 303 -2.11 3.62 -1.04
N THR A 304 -3.41 3.64 -0.80
CA THR A 304 -4.12 2.64 0.00
C THR A 304 -5.00 1.75 -0.86
N VAL A 305 -5.33 0.59 -0.33
CA VAL A 305 -6.30 -0.33 -0.92
C VAL A 305 -7.52 -0.37 -0.01
N GLU A 306 -8.72 -0.17 -0.56
CA GLU A 306 -9.94 -0.34 0.22
C GLU A 306 -10.13 -1.79 0.66
N LEU A 307 -10.92 -2.00 1.71
CA LEU A 307 -11.26 -3.34 2.20
C LEU A 307 -11.91 -4.19 1.11
N PRO A 308 -11.52 -5.48 1.03
CA PRO A 308 -12.15 -6.41 0.12
C PRO A 308 -13.62 -6.65 0.48
N PRO A 309 -14.49 -7.00 -0.50
CA PRO A 309 -15.75 -7.66 -0.23
C PRO A 309 -15.51 -8.96 0.57
N TYR A 310 -16.12 -9.07 1.75
CA TYR A 310 -16.05 -10.22 2.61
C TYR A 310 -17.24 -10.21 3.57
N ARG A 311 -17.70 -11.36 4.05
CA ARG A 311 -18.92 -11.50 4.85
C ARG A 311 -18.93 -10.68 6.15
N TYR A 312 -17.82 -10.55 6.87
CA TYR A 312 -17.71 -9.86 8.17
C TYR A 312 -18.88 -10.16 9.12
N GLY A 313 -19.23 -11.44 9.28
CA GLY A 313 -20.36 -11.90 10.09
C GLY A 313 -21.68 -12.04 9.33
N ALA A 314 -22.10 -11.02 8.56
CA ALA A 314 -23.30 -11.04 7.74
C ALA A 314 -23.04 -10.38 6.37
N ALA A 315 -23.29 -11.11 5.27
CA ALA A 315 -23.00 -10.63 3.93
C ALA A 315 -23.74 -9.32 3.56
N ASP A 316 -24.95 -9.16 4.04
CA ASP A 316 -25.82 -7.99 3.84
C ASP A 316 -25.60 -6.87 4.88
N GLY A 317 -24.73 -7.08 5.89
CA GLY A 317 -24.25 -6.05 6.81
C GLY A 317 -23.51 -4.93 6.09
N ILE A 318 -23.29 -3.81 6.79
CA ILE A 318 -22.69 -2.59 6.19
C ILE A 318 -21.35 -2.17 6.80
N TRP A 319 -20.82 -2.90 7.77
CA TRP A 319 -19.58 -2.50 8.48
C TRP A 319 -18.39 -2.31 7.55
N ALA A 320 -18.18 -3.26 6.62
CA ALA A 320 -17.09 -3.12 5.66
C ALA A 320 -17.34 -1.98 4.66
N ALA A 321 -18.61 -1.73 4.29
CA ALA A 321 -18.95 -0.61 3.43
C ALA A 321 -18.66 0.74 4.12
N GLN A 322 -19.01 0.87 5.40
CA GLN A 322 -18.67 2.06 6.22
C GLN A 322 -17.15 2.24 6.32
N PHE A 323 -16.43 1.14 6.49
CA PHE A 323 -14.97 1.19 6.57
C PHE A 323 -14.34 1.57 5.22
N ARG A 324 -14.81 1.03 4.09
CA ARG A 324 -14.38 1.47 2.74
C ARG A 324 -14.61 2.96 2.53
N ALA A 325 -15.80 3.45 2.90
CA ALA A 325 -16.09 4.88 2.85
C ALA A 325 -15.10 5.73 3.68
N ALA A 326 -14.72 5.24 4.87
CA ALA A 326 -13.70 5.90 5.70
C ALA A 326 -12.31 5.89 5.03
N GLN A 327 -11.93 4.81 4.34
CA GLN A 327 -10.65 4.74 3.60
C GLN A 327 -10.61 5.74 2.44
N HIS A 328 -11.69 5.89 1.67
CA HIS A 328 -11.79 6.92 0.63
C HIS A 328 -11.83 8.33 1.21
N GLN A 329 -12.54 8.55 2.33
CA GLN A 329 -12.51 9.83 3.06
C GLN A 329 -11.09 10.23 3.46
N ILE A 330 -10.29 9.30 3.97
CA ILE A 330 -8.89 9.55 4.31
C ILE A 330 -8.10 10.00 3.08
N ALA A 331 -8.31 9.32 1.94
CA ALA A 331 -7.62 9.65 0.69
C ALA A 331 -7.94 11.07 0.19
N HIS A 332 -9.10 11.62 0.51
CA HIS A 332 -9.45 13.01 0.21
C HIS A 332 -8.91 14.03 1.23
N GLN A 333 -8.75 13.61 2.48
CA GLN A 333 -8.34 14.51 3.57
C GLN A 333 -6.81 14.60 3.74
N LEU A 334 -6.11 13.57 3.35
CA LEU A 334 -4.67 13.46 3.54
C LEU A 334 -3.95 13.85 2.24
N GLU A 335 -3.11 14.88 2.31
CA GLU A 335 -2.32 15.30 1.16
C GLU A 335 -1.46 14.16 0.60
N ASN A 336 -1.29 14.14 -0.71
CA ASN A 336 -0.47 13.17 -1.42
C ASN A 336 -0.85 11.72 -1.08
N SER A 337 -2.16 11.43 -1.13
CA SER A 337 -2.70 10.10 -0.88
C SER A 337 -3.73 9.69 -1.94
N GLY A 338 -4.07 8.42 -1.98
CA GLY A 338 -5.10 7.86 -2.85
C GLY A 338 -5.57 6.51 -2.36
N CYS A 339 -6.76 6.10 -2.77
CA CYS A 339 -7.33 4.80 -2.43
C CYS A 339 -7.80 4.08 -3.69
N VAL A 340 -7.39 2.84 -3.89
CA VAL A 340 -7.87 2.03 -5.01
C VAL A 340 -9.08 1.21 -4.58
N CYS A 341 -10.11 1.21 -5.43
CA CYS A 341 -11.31 0.43 -5.22
C CYS A 341 -11.08 -1.06 -5.56
N THR A 342 -11.73 -1.95 -4.82
CA THR A 342 -11.62 -3.42 -4.98
C THR A 342 -12.98 -4.10 -5.13
N SER A 343 -14.06 -3.35 -5.21
CA SER A 343 -15.45 -3.87 -5.19
C SER A 343 -15.79 -4.83 -6.33
N ASP A 344 -15.00 -4.87 -7.40
CA ASP A 344 -15.12 -5.73 -8.58
C ASP A 344 -14.10 -6.89 -8.61
N LEU A 345 -13.18 -6.94 -7.64
CA LEU A 345 -12.01 -7.83 -7.68
C LEU A 345 -12.22 -9.16 -6.94
N PHE A 346 -13.45 -9.56 -6.73
CA PHE A 346 -13.81 -10.81 -6.06
C PHE A 346 -14.75 -11.65 -6.92
N TYR A 347 -14.79 -12.92 -6.64
CA TYR A 347 -15.77 -13.84 -7.19
C TYR A 347 -16.86 -14.14 -6.15
N GLU A 348 -18.09 -14.45 -6.58
CA GLU A 348 -19.17 -14.73 -5.65
C GLU A 348 -18.89 -15.88 -4.70
N TYR A 349 -18.08 -16.87 -5.13
CA TYR A 349 -17.66 -17.99 -4.29
C TYR A 349 -16.60 -17.60 -3.23
N GLU A 350 -16.02 -16.40 -3.32
CA GLU A 350 -15.06 -15.89 -2.33
C GLU A 350 -15.71 -15.18 -1.14
N ILE A 351 -17.02 -15.30 -0.96
CA ILE A 351 -17.77 -14.65 0.14
C ILE A 351 -17.19 -14.91 1.53
N ASP A 352 -16.58 -16.07 1.74
CA ASP A 352 -15.91 -16.48 2.99
C ASP A 352 -14.37 -16.43 2.86
N GLN A 353 -13.84 -15.82 1.80
CA GLN A 353 -12.42 -15.68 1.54
C GLN A 353 -12.00 -14.21 1.62
N ILE A 354 -11.37 -13.83 2.75
CA ILE A 354 -10.90 -12.45 2.95
C ILE A 354 -9.67 -12.10 2.08
N HIS A 355 -9.00 -13.12 1.53
CA HIS A 355 -7.82 -12.98 0.68
C HIS A 355 -8.19 -13.28 -0.77
N GLY A 356 -8.82 -12.31 -1.46
CA GLY A 356 -9.21 -12.46 -2.86
C GLY A 356 -8.05 -12.79 -3.79
N ALA A 357 -8.32 -13.57 -4.83
CA ALA A 357 -7.31 -14.08 -5.76
C ALA A 357 -6.74 -13.01 -6.70
N LYS A 358 -7.51 -11.97 -7.05
CA LYS A 358 -7.15 -10.93 -8.05
C LYS A 358 -6.18 -9.88 -7.50
N LYS A 359 -4.94 -10.28 -7.20
CA LYS A 359 -3.90 -9.38 -6.68
C LYS A 359 -3.21 -8.54 -7.76
N ARG A 360 -3.25 -9.01 -9.02
CA ARG A 360 -2.67 -8.31 -10.16
C ARG A 360 -3.34 -6.95 -10.37
N GLU A 361 -4.63 -6.92 -10.40
CA GLU A 361 -5.42 -5.70 -10.61
C GLU A 361 -5.21 -4.69 -9.48
N ILE A 362 -5.09 -5.16 -8.23
CA ILE A 362 -4.76 -4.30 -7.08
C ILE A 362 -3.40 -3.63 -7.29
N GLY A 363 -2.37 -4.41 -7.61
CA GLY A 363 -1.03 -3.89 -7.89
C GLY A 363 -1.00 -2.91 -9.06
N GLN A 364 -1.73 -3.22 -10.14
CA GLN A 364 -1.85 -2.35 -11.30
C GLN A 364 -2.56 -1.03 -10.99
N ARG A 365 -3.68 -1.06 -10.25
CA ARG A 365 -4.40 0.16 -9.83
C ARG A 365 -3.54 1.06 -8.96
N LEU A 366 -2.80 0.49 -8.00
CA LEU A 366 -1.80 1.24 -7.22
C LEU A 366 -0.72 1.87 -8.12
N ALA A 367 -0.24 1.10 -9.12
CA ALA A 367 0.74 1.62 -10.08
C ALA A 367 0.17 2.74 -10.94
N TYR A 368 -1.08 2.67 -11.37
CA TYR A 368 -1.72 3.74 -12.15
C TYR A 368 -1.83 5.04 -11.36
N LEU A 369 -2.14 4.98 -10.06
CA LEU A 369 -2.09 6.17 -9.19
C LEU A 369 -0.69 6.78 -9.17
N ALA A 370 0.33 5.97 -8.90
CA ALA A 370 1.71 6.44 -8.87
C ALA A 370 2.16 7.00 -10.24
N LEU A 371 1.90 6.28 -11.32
CA LEU A 371 2.27 6.68 -12.69
C LEU A 371 1.67 8.04 -13.07
N THR A 372 0.41 8.26 -12.74
CA THR A 372 -0.27 9.52 -13.05
C THR A 372 0.19 10.65 -12.15
N ARG A 373 0.25 10.42 -10.82
CA ARG A 373 0.44 11.50 -9.84
C ARG A 373 1.92 11.82 -9.58
N ASP A 374 2.80 10.81 -9.59
CA ASP A 374 4.20 10.97 -9.22
C ASP A 374 5.16 10.97 -10.40
N TYR A 375 4.73 10.40 -11.54
CA TYR A 375 5.57 10.27 -12.73
C TYR A 375 5.02 11.02 -13.96
N GLY A 376 3.84 11.65 -13.85
CA GLY A 376 3.26 12.49 -14.88
C GLY A 376 2.86 11.74 -16.16
N VAL A 377 2.53 10.44 -16.06
CA VAL A 377 2.03 9.66 -17.18
C VAL A 377 0.59 10.07 -17.48
N GLU A 378 0.39 10.70 -18.62
CA GLU A 378 -0.92 11.19 -19.06
C GLU A 378 -1.75 10.11 -19.75
N GLY A 379 -3.09 10.30 -19.78
CA GLY A 379 -4.04 9.44 -20.49
C GLY A 379 -4.46 8.17 -19.73
N LEU A 380 -3.92 7.93 -18.54
CA LEU A 380 -4.39 6.85 -17.66
C LEU A 380 -5.64 7.30 -16.90
N GLY A 381 -6.61 6.41 -16.76
CA GLY A 381 -7.72 6.57 -15.81
C GLY A 381 -7.34 5.94 -14.48
N ALA A 382 -6.61 6.67 -13.65
CA ALA A 382 -6.10 6.13 -12.39
C ALA A 382 -7.14 6.20 -11.25
N ASP A 383 -7.96 7.25 -11.27
CA ASP A 383 -8.97 7.48 -10.24
C ASP A 383 -10.29 6.78 -10.58
N ALA A 384 -10.88 6.15 -9.58
CA ALA A 384 -12.19 5.52 -9.68
C ALA A 384 -13.31 6.59 -9.77
N PRO A 385 -14.43 6.33 -10.46
CA PRO A 385 -15.60 7.20 -10.39
C PRO A 385 -16.19 7.21 -8.99
N GLU A 386 -16.48 8.41 -8.48
CA GLU A 386 -17.11 8.61 -7.18
C GLU A 386 -18.43 9.33 -7.34
N PHE A 387 -19.43 8.96 -6.54
CA PHE A 387 -20.70 9.64 -6.49
C PHE A 387 -20.52 11.11 -6.08
N GLU A 388 -21.10 12.03 -6.85
CA GLU A 388 -20.98 13.46 -6.61
C GLU A 388 -22.29 14.03 -6.06
N TYR A 389 -23.37 13.88 -6.81
CA TYR A 389 -24.72 14.32 -6.38
C TYR A 389 -25.83 13.60 -7.15
N MET A 390 -27.07 13.80 -6.67
CA MET A 390 -28.28 13.23 -7.25
C MET A 390 -29.33 14.31 -7.48
N GLU A 391 -30.02 14.23 -8.61
CA GLU A 391 -31.20 15.06 -8.93
C GLU A 391 -32.42 14.18 -9.08
N MET A 392 -33.57 14.62 -8.56
CA MET A 392 -34.85 13.98 -8.77
C MET A 392 -35.60 14.67 -9.92
N LEU A 393 -36.00 13.90 -10.93
CA LEU A 393 -36.65 14.40 -12.16
C LEU A 393 -37.96 13.72 -12.36
N ASP A 394 -38.85 14.39 -13.14
CA ASP A 394 -40.05 13.72 -13.68
C ASP A 394 -39.64 12.73 -14.76
N ALA A 395 -40.19 11.51 -14.69
CA ALA A 395 -39.89 10.47 -15.65
C ALA A 395 -40.48 10.83 -17.03
N THR A 396 -39.63 10.84 -18.06
CA THR A 396 -40.04 10.99 -19.45
C THR A 396 -40.70 9.71 -19.95
N ASP A 397 -41.37 9.77 -21.12
CA ASP A 397 -41.96 8.55 -21.72
C ASP A 397 -40.87 7.53 -22.11
N ALA A 398 -39.65 7.99 -22.43
CA ALA A 398 -38.50 7.10 -22.65
C ALA A 398 -38.07 6.38 -21.38
N ASP A 399 -38.03 7.09 -20.24
CA ASP A 399 -37.69 6.49 -18.93
C ASP A 399 -38.75 5.45 -18.52
N LYS A 400 -40.03 5.78 -18.70
CA LYS A 400 -41.16 4.86 -18.45
C LYS A 400 -41.07 3.59 -19.32
N ALA A 401 -40.67 3.72 -20.59
CA ALA A 401 -40.46 2.58 -21.47
C ALA A 401 -39.33 1.66 -20.99
N VAL A 402 -38.20 2.23 -20.50
CA VAL A 402 -37.12 1.45 -19.90
C VAL A 402 -37.58 0.71 -18.64
N ILE A 403 -38.28 1.40 -17.74
CA ILE A 403 -38.81 0.81 -16.51
C ILE A 403 -39.79 -0.32 -16.82
N ALA A 404 -40.68 -0.12 -17.79
CA ALA A 404 -41.66 -1.12 -18.21
C ALA A 404 -41.04 -2.38 -18.85
N GLY A 405 -39.89 -2.24 -19.49
CA GLY A 405 -39.14 -3.36 -20.11
C GLY A 405 -38.36 -4.23 -19.13
N THR A 406 -38.34 -3.89 -17.83
CA THR A 406 -37.63 -4.66 -16.80
C THR A 406 -38.53 -5.73 -16.17
N ALA A 407 -37.92 -6.81 -15.63
CA ALA A 407 -38.64 -7.92 -14.99
C ALA A 407 -39.09 -7.61 -13.55
N VAL A 408 -39.01 -6.37 -13.10
CA VAL A 408 -39.42 -5.97 -11.74
C VAL A 408 -40.94 -5.82 -11.68
N GLU A 409 -41.59 -6.39 -10.65
CA GLU A 409 -43.02 -6.19 -10.39
C GLU A 409 -43.29 -4.68 -10.20
N GLN A 410 -44.14 -4.14 -11.03
CA GLN A 410 -44.33 -2.69 -11.12
C GLN A 410 -45.43 -2.21 -10.18
N ASN A 411 -45.11 -1.22 -9.35
CA ASN A 411 -46.11 -0.36 -8.74
C ASN A 411 -46.43 0.82 -9.69
N PRO A 412 -47.62 0.87 -10.35
CA PRO A 412 -47.92 1.90 -11.33
C PRO A 412 -47.86 3.34 -10.78
N ALA A 413 -48.03 3.51 -9.48
CA ALA A 413 -47.97 4.84 -8.83
C ALA A 413 -46.54 5.37 -8.67
N ALA A 414 -45.51 4.53 -8.78
CA ALA A 414 -44.13 4.86 -8.48
C ALA A 414 -43.28 5.25 -9.69
N THR A 415 -43.84 5.26 -10.91
CA THR A 415 -43.12 5.53 -12.16
C THR A 415 -43.04 7.02 -12.53
N GLY A 416 -43.49 7.93 -11.63
CA GLY A 416 -43.56 9.37 -11.90
C GLY A 416 -42.21 10.11 -11.73
N LYS A 417 -41.28 9.57 -10.98
CA LYS A 417 -39.97 10.18 -10.70
C LYS A 417 -38.82 9.22 -10.96
N VAL A 418 -37.68 9.78 -11.38
CA VAL A 418 -36.43 9.08 -11.59
C VAL A 418 -35.31 9.88 -10.93
N ALA A 419 -34.27 9.20 -10.43
CA ALA A 419 -33.06 9.83 -9.95
C ALA A 419 -32.03 9.87 -11.08
N ARG A 420 -31.35 10.99 -11.21
CA ARG A 420 -30.15 11.15 -12.04
C ARG A 420 -28.95 11.26 -11.14
N LEU A 421 -27.99 10.36 -11.30
CA LEU A 421 -26.80 10.24 -10.47
C LEU A 421 -25.57 10.72 -11.25
N TYR A 422 -24.81 11.63 -10.67
CA TYR A 422 -23.60 12.19 -11.26
C TYR A 422 -22.36 11.66 -10.53
N PHE A 423 -21.29 11.48 -11.32
CA PHE A 423 -20.04 10.89 -10.83
C PHE A 423 -18.84 11.69 -11.33
N THR A 424 -17.82 11.81 -10.48
CA THR A 424 -16.49 12.26 -10.90
C THR A 424 -15.82 11.18 -11.75
N ASN A 425 -14.70 11.50 -12.39
CA ASN A 425 -13.84 10.55 -13.13
C ASN A 425 -14.58 9.64 -14.13
N SER A 426 -15.69 10.13 -14.69
CA SER A 426 -16.56 9.39 -15.61
C SER A 426 -16.87 10.13 -16.92
N THR A 427 -16.06 11.12 -17.27
CA THR A 427 -16.30 12.00 -18.44
C THR A 427 -16.42 11.27 -19.78
N ASP A 428 -15.77 10.11 -19.91
CA ASP A 428 -15.80 9.27 -21.11
C ASP A 428 -16.96 8.27 -21.12
N GLY A 429 -17.70 8.14 -20.02
CA GLY A 429 -18.84 7.24 -19.88
C GLY A 429 -18.56 6.01 -19.03
N PHE A 430 -19.59 5.16 -18.96
CA PHE A 430 -19.56 3.89 -18.24
C PHE A 430 -19.63 2.70 -19.20
N ASP A 431 -19.05 1.57 -18.76
CA ASP A 431 -19.23 0.28 -19.40
C ASP A 431 -20.72 -0.13 -19.34
N ARG A 432 -21.25 -0.55 -20.47
CA ARG A 432 -22.66 -0.98 -20.64
C ARG A 432 -22.77 -2.39 -21.19
N MET A 433 -21.75 -3.18 -21.04
CA MET A 433 -21.68 -4.55 -21.59
C MET A 433 -22.56 -5.53 -20.82
N ALA A 434 -22.94 -5.19 -19.58
CA ALA A 434 -23.80 -6.01 -18.73
C ALA A 434 -24.86 -5.16 -18.04
N ASP A 435 -25.87 -5.83 -17.47
CA ASP A 435 -26.87 -5.19 -16.61
C ASP A 435 -26.16 -4.66 -15.35
N ILE A 436 -26.40 -3.39 -15.04
CA ILE A 436 -25.78 -2.73 -13.88
C ILE A 436 -26.41 -3.30 -12.61
N GLN A 437 -25.58 -3.83 -11.73
CA GLN A 437 -25.97 -4.46 -10.46
C GLN A 437 -25.45 -3.67 -9.27
N GLY A 438 -25.99 -3.95 -8.08
CA GLY A 438 -25.51 -3.41 -6.82
C GLY A 438 -26.16 -2.10 -6.38
N PHE A 439 -27.08 -1.52 -7.18
CA PHE A 439 -27.85 -0.34 -6.77
C PHE A 439 -29.11 -0.72 -5.99
N GLU A 440 -29.34 0.02 -4.93
CA GLU A 440 -30.56 -0.03 -4.13
C GLU A 440 -31.06 1.39 -3.86
N ALA A 441 -32.36 1.56 -3.76
CA ALA A 441 -33.01 2.81 -3.37
C ALA A 441 -33.91 2.61 -2.16
N GLN A 442 -34.01 3.63 -1.32
CA GLN A 442 -34.84 3.67 -0.13
C GLN A 442 -35.92 4.73 -0.30
N GLY A 443 -37.14 4.37 -0.02
CA GLY A 443 -38.30 5.28 -0.05
C GLY A 443 -38.83 5.67 1.31
N ALA A 444 -40.12 6.02 1.37
CA ALA A 444 -40.75 6.44 2.63
C ALA A 444 -40.95 5.29 3.62
N ASP A 445 -40.92 4.03 3.15
CA ASP A 445 -41.01 2.83 4.00
C ASP A 445 -39.71 2.53 4.79
N GLY A 446 -38.62 3.26 4.50
CA GLY A 446 -37.32 3.08 5.14
C GLY A 446 -36.59 1.81 4.76
N LYS A 447 -37.10 1.03 3.77
CA LYS A 447 -36.47 -0.21 3.31
C LYS A 447 -35.65 0.02 2.04
N TRP A 448 -34.59 -0.75 1.90
CA TRP A 448 -33.77 -0.78 0.70
C TRP A 448 -34.35 -1.78 -0.31
N HIS A 449 -34.64 -1.31 -1.51
CA HIS A 449 -35.17 -2.08 -2.63
C HIS A 449 -34.21 -2.07 -3.80
N LYS A 450 -34.15 -3.15 -4.58
CA LYS A 450 -33.30 -3.23 -5.79
C LYS A 450 -33.73 -2.17 -6.77
N ALA A 451 -32.82 -1.36 -7.25
CA ALA A 451 -33.08 -0.32 -8.22
C ALA A 451 -32.84 -0.79 -9.67
N ILE A 452 -33.58 -0.19 -10.61
CA ILE A 452 -33.36 -0.29 -12.04
C ILE A 452 -32.43 0.85 -12.43
N VAL A 453 -31.30 0.54 -13.09
CA VAL A 453 -30.30 1.54 -13.47
C VAL A 453 -29.95 1.42 -14.93
N TRP A 454 -29.88 2.55 -15.62
CA TRP A 454 -29.47 2.62 -17.02
C TRP A 454 -28.62 3.88 -17.28
N SER A 455 -27.78 3.82 -18.30
CA SER A 455 -27.09 5.01 -18.80
C SER A 455 -27.96 5.69 -19.87
N SER A 456 -27.97 7.01 -19.90
CA SER A 456 -28.67 7.75 -20.96
C SER A 456 -28.10 7.39 -22.33
N SER A 457 -28.97 7.01 -23.26
CA SER A 457 -28.62 6.68 -24.66
C SER A 457 -28.35 7.91 -25.54
N ALA A 458 -28.44 9.11 -24.99
CA ALA A 458 -28.29 10.34 -25.75
C ALA A 458 -26.85 10.67 -26.04
N TRP A 459 -26.27 10.02 -27.05
CA TRP A 459 -24.92 10.28 -27.59
C TRP A 459 -24.62 11.79 -27.80
N GLN A 460 -25.63 12.58 -28.05
CA GLN A 460 -25.50 14.02 -28.29
C GLN A 460 -25.33 14.85 -27.02
N ASN A 461 -25.70 14.36 -25.85
CA ASN A 461 -25.62 15.08 -24.59
C ASN A 461 -24.36 14.76 -23.76
N VAL A 462 -23.71 13.64 -24.03
CA VAL A 462 -22.52 13.15 -23.25
C VAL A 462 -21.35 14.12 -23.34
N LYS A 463 -21.15 14.80 -24.48
CA LYS A 463 -20.04 15.75 -24.65
C LYS A 463 -20.18 17.08 -23.90
N ARG A 464 -21.34 17.36 -23.30
CA ARG A 464 -21.62 18.69 -22.73
C ARG A 464 -21.96 18.72 -21.24
N GLN A 465 -22.33 17.58 -20.61
CA GLN A 465 -22.90 17.57 -19.24
C GLN A 465 -22.28 16.56 -18.27
N GLY A 466 -21.18 15.89 -18.64
CA GLY A 466 -20.65 14.78 -17.85
C GLY A 466 -21.46 13.49 -18.00
N CYS A 467 -20.95 12.38 -17.51
CA CYS A 467 -21.66 11.12 -17.51
C CYS A 467 -22.53 10.98 -16.26
N PHE A 468 -23.75 10.55 -16.48
CA PHE A 468 -24.71 10.28 -15.42
C PHE A 468 -25.39 8.94 -15.66
N LEU A 469 -25.93 8.38 -14.60
CA LEU A 469 -26.84 7.23 -14.63
C LEU A 469 -28.23 7.68 -14.26
N MET A 470 -29.21 7.00 -14.86
CA MET A 470 -30.60 7.12 -14.47
C MET A 470 -30.97 5.95 -13.57
N LEU A 471 -31.79 6.21 -12.55
CA LEU A 471 -32.20 5.21 -11.57
C LEU A 471 -33.68 5.36 -11.28
N ALA A 472 -34.39 4.26 -11.28
CA ALA A 472 -35.78 4.14 -10.83
C ALA A 472 -35.92 3.00 -9.83
N CYS A 473 -36.85 3.14 -8.91
CA CYS A 473 -37.23 2.08 -7.98
C CYS A 473 -38.73 2.12 -7.71
N PRO A 474 -39.54 1.42 -8.51
CA PRO A 474 -41.01 1.42 -8.34
C PRO A 474 -41.44 0.96 -6.94
N GLU A 475 -40.72 0.02 -6.35
CA GLU A 475 -41.02 -0.52 -5.01
C GLU A 475 -40.78 0.51 -3.89
N ALA A 476 -39.75 1.38 -4.02
CA ALA A 476 -39.48 2.43 -3.07
C ALA A 476 -40.47 3.62 -3.16
N GLY A 477 -41.16 3.77 -4.26
CA GLY A 477 -42.02 4.94 -4.54
C GLY A 477 -41.18 6.20 -4.73
N GLU A 478 -41.37 7.20 -3.88
CA GLU A 478 -40.49 8.38 -3.87
C GLU A 478 -39.11 8.06 -3.29
N ILE A 479 -38.09 8.14 -4.13
CA ILE A 479 -36.68 7.83 -3.73
C ILE A 479 -36.17 8.93 -2.80
N LYS A 480 -35.74 8.53 -1.62
CA LYS A 480 -35.09 9.39 -0.63
C LYS A 480 -33.59 9.22 -0.60
N ASN A 481 -33.13 7.95 -0.62
CA ASN A 481 -31.75 7.58 -0.60
C ASN A 481 -31.43 6.55 -1.67
N VAL A 482 -30.17 6.56 -2.10
CA VAL A 482 -29.58 5.59 -3.04
C VAL A 482 -28.29 5.08 -2.45
N ARG A 483 -27.99 3.81 -2.70
CA ARG A 483 -26.68 3.25 -2.42
C ARG A 483 -26.23 2.31 -3.55
N TYR A 484 -24.90 2.20 -3.69
CA TYR A 484 -24.26 1.30 -4.63
C TYR A 484 -23.23 0.44 -3.91
N CYS A 485 -23.32 -0.87 -4.04
CA CYS A 485 -22.41 -1.85 -3.45
C CYS A 485 -22.11 -1.60 -1.95
N TYR A 486 -23.08 -1.04 -1.21
CA TYR A 486 -22.90 -0.62 0.18
C TYR A 486 -23.27 -1.75 1.16
N LYS A 487 -22.55 -2.88 1.05
CA LYS A 487 -22.71 -4.10 1.87
C LYS A 487 -21.35 -4.70 2.22
N ASN A 488 -21.31 -5.59 3.19
CA ASN A 488 -20.10 -6.31 3.56
C ASN A 488 -19.58 -7.14 2.38
N PHE A 489 -20.46 -7.94 1.76
CA PHE A 489 -20.15 -8.68 0.55
C PHE A 489 -21.16 -8.37 -0.57
N ILE A 490 -20.67 -7.74 -1.57
CA ILE A 490 -21.34 -7.52 -2.85
C ILE A 490 -20.27 -7.18 -3.89
N ILE A 491 -20.45 -7.68 -5.09
CA ILE A 491 -19.50 -7.45 -6.19
C ILE A 491 -20.14 -6.44 -7.15
N GLY A 492 -19.42 -5.34 -7.37
CA GLY A 492 -19.79 -4.31 -8.33
C GLY A 492 -19.41 -4.69 -9.76
N ASN A 493 -20.21 -4.25 -10.74
CA ASN A 493 -19.91 -4.46 -12.15
C ASN A 493 -19.99 -3.17 -12.99
N LEU A 494 -20.03 -2.02 -12.34
CA LEU A 494 -20.06 -0.73 -13.02
C LEU A 494 -18.66 -0.12 -13.07
N HIS A 495 -18.15 0.11 -14.27
CA HIS A 495 -16.82 0.68 -14.51
C HIS A 495 -16.91 1.87 -15.46
N ASN A 496 -15.97 2.81 -15.34
CA ASN A 496 -15.74 3.78 -16.41
C ASN A 496 -15.06 3.11 -17.62
N LEU A 497 -14.91 3.83 -18.71
CA LEU A 497 -14.31 3.26 -19.95
C LEU A 497 -12.81 2.93 -19.80
N ARG A 498 -12.16 3.28 -18.68
CA ARG A 498 -10.79 2.91 -18.35
C ARG A 498 -10.71 1.68 -17.44
N GLY A 499 -11.87 1.05 -17.15
CA GLY A 499 -11.95 -0.15 -16.31
C GLY A 499 -11.81 0.10 -14.81
N GLN A 500 -11.95 1.37 -14.36
CA GLN A 500 -12.00 1.67 -12.93
C GLN A 500 -13.42 1.48 -12.42
N PRO A 501 -13.64 0.70 -11.34
CA PRO A 501 -14.97 0.48 -10.77
C PRO A 501 -15.47 1.73 -10.06
N VAL A 502 -16.79 1.91 -10.04
CA VAL A 502 -17.40 2.94 -9.19
C VAL A 502 -17.21 2.61 -7.73
N VAL A 503 -16.74 3.61 -6.97
CA VAL A 503 -16.57 3.49 -5.52
C VAL A 503 -17.91 3.25 -4.85
N PRO A 504 -18.05 2.26 -3.94
CA PRO A 504 -19.26 2.03 -3.18
C PRO A 504 -19.68 3.26 -2.36
N PHE A 505 -20.96 3.60 -2.40
CA PHE A 505 -21.45 4.80 -1.72
C PHE A 505 -22.87 4.62 -1.15
N THR A 506 -23.27 5.52 -0.25
CA THR A 506 -24.65 5.74 0.17
C THR A 506 -24.91 7.25 0.27
N THR A 507 -26.16 7.66 -0.06
CA THR A 507 -26.63 9.04 0.15
C THR A 507 -27.33 9.21 1.51
N GLU A 508 -27.54 8.11 2.24
CA GLU A 508 -28.05 8.14 3.63
C GLU A 508 -27.02 8.82 4.53
N LYS A 509 -27.48 9.79 5.32
CA LYS A 509 -26.63 10.60 6.22
C LYS A 509 -26.51 9.99 7.62
#